data_17ae58bf345a9256c15e3a6158690e26
#
_entry.id   17ae58bf345a9256c15e3a6158690e26
#
_cell.length_a   1.000
_cell.length_b   1.000
_cell.length_c   1.000
_cell.angle_alpha   90.00
_cell.angle_beta   90.00
_cell.angle_gamma   90.00
#
_symmetry.space_group_name_H-M   'P 1'
#
loop_
_entity.id
_entity.type
_entity.pdbx_description
1 polymer ?
#
loop_
_entity_poly.entity_id
_entity_poly.type
_entity_poly.pdbx_seq_one_letter_code
_entity_poly.pdbx_strand_id
1 'polypeptide(L)'
;WASMETPIETFKENDIIPIACSLNNVPHYWIEFLMLYASGVDEYTSIPTSAPEGWVKGLEMFKTLRDMGAFPEDTDTVDDAYTGQLFRDKKAAMQLDGSWYAGNIEDTDNTVVIAFPGVPDQKAEAGSLVGGISSGFYITKKAWEDPDKRDAAVKFVMAHTCQAGVQRYWEATGAVSQAAVEVTPVEGATPFAQSIAEYTSNATAIVAPTDSRIGDAYKTLVVEIAKVSTGAMSAEDAINEALTLVQQ
;
A
#
# COMPACT_ATOMS: atom_id res chain seq x y z
N TRP A 1 14.04 8.08 9.63
CA TRP A 1 13.50 7.13 10.62
C TRP A 1 13.33 7.78 11.99
N ALA A 2 14.27 8.59 12.44
CA ALA A 2 14.10 9.38 13.65
C ALA A 2 12.79 10.18 13.69
N SER A 3 12.19 10.47 12.52
CA SER A 3 10.87 11.10 12.42
C SER A 3 9.71 10.20 12.86
N MET A 4 9.91 8.89 13.01
CA MET A 4 8.88 7.94 13.47
C MET A 4 9.01 7.60 14.95
N GLU A 5 10.20 7.64 15.52
CA GLU A 5 10.43 7.29 16.94
C GLU A 5 9.60 8.17 17.87
N THR A 6 9.75 9.48 17.77
CA THR A 6 9.01 10.43 18.63
C THR A 6 7.49 10.32 18.48
N PRO A 7 6.88 10.28 17.27
CA PRO A 7 5.45 10.01 17.14
C PRO A 7 5.00 8.69 17.76
N ILE A 8 5.73 7.60 17.56
CA ILE A 8 5.40 6.30 18.13
C ILE A 8 5.37 6.38 19.66
N GLU A 9 6.41 6.94 20.28
CA GLU A 9 6.46 7.13 21.73
C GLU A 9 5.31 8.01 22.22
N THR A 10 5.06 9.14 21.55
CA THR A 10 3.99 10.08 21.91
C THR A 10 2.62 9.41 21.86
N PHE A 11 2.32 8.62 20.84
CA PHE A 11 1.04 7.91 20.75
C PHE A 11 0.89 6.88 21.87
N LYS A 12 1.93 6.10 22.13
CA LYS A 12 1.93 5.11 23.22
C LYS A 12 1.73 5.75 24.60
N GLU A 13 2.35 6.89 24.88
CA GLU A 13 2.16 7.63 26.12
C GLU A 13 0.71 8.13 26.31
N ASN A 14 -0.06 8.20 25.22
CA ASN A 14 -1.46 8.60 25.24
C ASN A 14 -2.44 7.45 25.01
N ASP A 15 -1.99 6.20 25.20
CA ASP A 15 -2.80 4.99 25.01
C ASP A 15 -3.37 4.84 23.57
N ILE A 16 -2.67 5.39 22.57
CA ILE A 16 -3.03 5.31 21.16
C ILE A 16 -2.07 4.32 20.48
N ILE A 17 -2.60 3.37 19.74
CA ILE A 17 -1.81 2.45 18.90
C ILE A 17 -1.14 3.28 17.79
N PRO A 18 0.19 3.27 17.66
CA PRO A 18 0.85 4.09 16.64
C PRO A 18 0.44 3.73 15.21
N ILE A 19 0.42 2.44 14.87
CA ILE A 19 0.19 1.95 13.51
C ILE A 19 -0.86 0.85 13.53
N ALA A 20 -1.97 1.05 12.81
CA ALA A 20 -2.95 0.02 12.52
C ALA A 20 -2.40 -0.91 11.43
N CYS A 21 -1.83 -2.03 11.83
CA CYS A 21 -1.28 -3.02 10.92
C CYS A 21 -1.55 -4.43 11.42
N SER A 22 -2.00 -5.33 10.54
CA SER A 22 -2.04 -6.77 10.77
C SER A 22 -0.81 -7.41 10.13
N LEU A 23 -0.04 -8.16 10.88
CA LEU A 23 1.07 -8.97 10.36
C LEU A 23 0.62 -10.39 9.97
N ASN A 24 -0.63 -10.75 10.26
CA ASN A 24 -1.22 -12.03 9.91
C ASN A 24 -1.82 -12.05 8.49
N ASN A 25 -2.37 -10.94 8.03
CA ASN A 25 -3.18 -10.92 6.80
C ASN A 25 -2.64 -9.97 5.72
N VAL A 26 -2.42 -8.69 6.03
CA VAL A 26 -2.10 -7.70 5.00
C VAL A 26 -0.91 -6.80 5.36
N PRO A 27 0.27 -7.37 5.66
CA PRO A 27 1.47 -6.53 5.80
C PRO A 27 2.01 -6.05 4.44
N HIS A 28 1.40 -6.45 3.31
CA HIS A 28 1.99 -6.29 1.99
C HIS A 28 2.21 -4.82 1.59
N TYR A 29 1.36 -3.88 2.00
CA TYR A 29 1.61 -2.45 1.74
C TYR A 29 2.88 -1.98 2.43
N TRP A 30 3.08 -2.38 3.69
CA TRP A 30 4.30 -2.07 4.44
C TRP A 30 5.51 -2.76 3.84
N ILE A 31 5.40 -4.02 3.41
CA ILE A 31 6.46 -4.76 2.71
C ILE A 31 6.93 -3.95 1.50
N GLU A 32 6.00 -3.54 0.65
CA GLU A 32 6.27 -2.83 -0.59
C GLU A 32 6.99 -1.51 -0.35
N PHE A 33 6.49 -0.67 0.56
CA PHE A 33 7.09 0.63 0.84
C PHE A 33 8.44 0.50 1.56
N LEU A 34 8.57 -0.38 2.54
CA LEU A 34 9.83 -0.58 3.25
C LEU A 34 10.92 -1.10 2.30
N MET A 35 10.59 -2.06 1.43
CA MET A 35 11.54 -2.53 0.40
C MET A 35 11.88 -1.42 -0.59
N LEU A 36 10.90 -0.68 -1.12
CA LEU A 36 11.15 0.41 -2.06
C LEU A 36 12.10 1.45 -1.46
N TYR A 37 11.78 1.92 -0.25
CA TYR A 37 12.57 2.98 0.37
C TYR A 37 14.00 2.53 0.73
N ALA A 38 14.16 1.31 1.19
CA ALA A 38 15.48 0.78 1.53
C ALA A 38 16.33 0.42 0.30
N SER A 39 15.71 -0.07 -0.79
CA SER A 39 16.45 -0.54 -1.99
C SER A 39 16.63 0.50 -3.09
N GLY A 40 15.75 1.51 -3.15
CA GLY A 40 15.64 2.41 -4.30
C GLY A 40 14.91 1.76 -5.47
N VAL A 41 14.51 2.57 -6.45
CA VAL A 41 13.64 2.17 -7.56
C VAL A 41 14.24 1.02 -8.38
N ASP A 42 15.52 1.10 -8.73
CA ASP A 42 16.15 0.13 -9.65
C ASP A 42 16.23 -1.27 -9.03
N GLU A 43 16.68 -1.38 -7.78
CA GLU A 43 16.75 -2.67 -7.08
C GLU A 43 15.34 -3.20 -6.76
N TYR A 44 14.43 -2.32 -6.31
CA TYR A 44 13.06 -2.70 -6.01
C TYR A 44 12.32 -3.26 -7.24
N THR A 45 12.52 -2.69 -8.42
CA THR A 45 11.83 -3.12 -9.65
C THR A 45 12.48 -4.31 -10.34
N SER A 46 13.61 -4.79 -9.85
CA SER A 46 14.29 -5.98 -10.36
C SER A 46 13.53 -7.28 -10.01
N ILE A 47 13.85 -8.36 -10.72
CA ILE A 47 13.49 -9.73 -10.33
C ILE A 47 14.77 -10.42 -9.86
N PRO A 48 15.05 -10.43 -8.55
CA PRO A 48 16.31 -10.95 -8.04
C PRO A 48 16.32 -12.49 -8.02
N THR A 49 17.53 -13.06 -8.06
CA THR A 49 17.76 -14.50 -7.91
C THR A 49 18.18 -14.90 -6.50
N SER A 50 18.47 -13.92 -5.65
CA SER A 50 18.78 -14.05 -4.23
C SER A 50 18.37 -12.78 -3.51
N ALA A 51 18.27 -12.81 -2.19
CA ALA A 51 17.84 -11.68 -1.38
C ALA A 51 18.71 -10.44 -1.62
N PRO A 52 18.17 -9.33 -2.18
CA PRO A 52 18.91 -8.08 -2.32
C PRO A 52 19.10 -7.41 -0.96
N GLU A 53 20.21 -6.70 -0.78
CA GLU A 53 20.51 -6.03 0.50
C GLU A 53 19.44 -5.02 0.92
N GLY A 54 18.91 -4.25 -0.03
CA GLY A 54 17.87 -3.27 0.26
C GLY A 54 16.54 -3.92 0.66
N TRP A 55 16.17 -5.06 0.05
CA TRP A 55 14.98 -5.81 0.47
C TRP A 55 15.13 -6.34 1.89
N VAL A 56 16.32 -6.91 2.21
CA VAL A 56 16.61 -7.40 3.56
C VAL A 56 16.48 -6.27 4.59
N LYS A 57 17.13 -5.13 4.35
CA LYS A 57 17.05 -3.95 5.22
C LYS A 57 15.60 -3.44 5.38
N GLY A 58 14.84 -3.43 4.29
CA GLY A 58 13.44 -3.04 4.33
C GLY A 58 12.61 -3.94 5.25
N LEU A 59 12.76 -5.27 5.13
CA LEU A 59 11.99 -6.21 5.94
C LEU A 59 12.45 -6.28 7.41
N GLU A 60 13.71 -6.02 7.70
CA GLU A 60 14.21 -5.90 9.08
C GLU A 60 13.51 -4.77 9.86
N MET A 61 12.95 -3.78 9.16
CA MET A 61 12.20 -2.70 9.78
C MET A 61 10.93 -3.19 10.50
N PHE A 62 10.35 -4.33 10.10
CA PHE A 62 9.22 -4.91 10.83
C PHE A 62 9.60 -5.28 12.26
N LYS A 63 10.81 -5.83 12.45
CA LYS A 63 11.31 -6.11 13.80
C LYS A 63 11.54 -4.81 14.57
N THR A 64 12.13 -3.81 13.95
CA THR A 64 12.38 -2.50 14.57
C THR A 64 11.05 -1.87 15.02
N LEU A 65 10.03 -1.83 14.16
CA LEU A 65 8.71 -1.30 14.50
C LEU A 65 8.03 -2.08 15.62
N ARG A 66 8.15 -3.41 15.61
CA ARG A 66 7.63 -4.26 16.69
C ARG A 66 8.32 -3.97 18.02
N ASP A 67 9.65 -3.89 18.02
CA ASP A 67 10.44 -3.63 19.23
C ASP A 67 10.12 -2.25 19.83
N MET A 68 9.74 -1.28 19.00
CA MET A 68 9.25 0.04 19.40
C MET A 68 7.80 -0.01 19.95
N GLY A 69 7.10 -1.13 19.78
CA GLY A 69 5.68 -1.25 20.14
C GLY A 69 4.76 -0.45 19.23
N ALA A 70 5.09 -0.37 17.93
CA ALA A 70 4.33 0.42 16.97
C ALA A 70 3.01 -0.22 16.56
N PHE A 71 2.88 -1.55 16.66
CA PHE A 71 1.72 -2.33 16.24
C PHE A 71 0.76 -2.68 17.39
N PRO A 72 -0.50 -3.06 17.10
CA PRO A 72 -1.38 -3.68 18.10
C PRO A 72 -0.73 -4.91 18.74
N GLU A 73 -1.03 -5.19 20.01
CA GLU A 73 -0.49 -6.36 20.72
C GLU A 73 -0.88 -7.69 20.05
N ASP A 74 -2.05 -7.74 19.42
CA ASP A 74 -2.62 -8.88 18.71
C ASP A 74 -2.37 -8.89 17.20
N THR A 75 -1.43 -8.08 16.71
CA THR A 75 -1.10 -7.88 15.29
C THR A 75 -0.87 -9.17 14.50
N ASP A 76 -0.41 -10.26 15.15
CA ASP A 76 -0.13 -11.56 14.52
C ASP A 76 -1.37 -12.43 14.33
N THR A 77 -2.52 -12.05 14.90
CA THR A 77 -3.73 -12.88 14.94
C THR A 77 -4.97 -12.20 14.38
N VAL A 78 -4.96 -10.88 14.29
CA VAL A 78 -6.07 -10.08 13.75
C VAL A 78 -5.96 -9.92 12.24
N ASP A 79 -7.04 -9.49 11.60
CA ASP A 79 -7.08 -9.18 10.17
C ASP A 79 -7.01 -7.65 9.91
N ASP A 80 -6.90 -7.29 8.64
CA ASP A 80 -6.87 -5.90 8.19
C ASP A 80 -8.19 -5.17 8.43
N ALA A 81 -9.32 -5.88 8.41
CA ALA A 81 -10.62 -5.28 8.69
C ALA A 81 -10.68 -4.77 10.13
N TYR A 82 -10.17 -5.55 11.08
CA TYR A 82 -10.06 -5.15 12.48
C TYR A 82 -9.09 -3.98 12.67
N THR A 83 -7.89 -4.06 12.11
CA THR A 83 -6.90 -2.97 12.24
C THR A 83 -7.38 -1.68 11.57
N GLY A 84 -8.04 -1.78 10.41
CA GLY A 84 -8.70 -0.65 9.78
C GLY A 84 -9.81 -0.04 10.64
N GLN A 85 -10.55 -0.86 11.42
CA GLN A 85 -11.53 -0.35 12.38
C GLN A 85 -10.85 0.42 13.53
N LEU A 86 -9.69 -0.05 14.03
CA LEU A 86 -8.92 0.67 15.05
C LEU A 86 -8.56 2.09 14.60
N PHE A 87 -8.19 2.24 13.33
CA PHE A 87 -7.90 3.56 12.76
C PHE A 87 -9.16 4.44 12.67
N ARG A 88 -10.26 3.91 12.13
CA ARG A 88 -11.53 4.65 12.03
C ARG A 88 -12.08 5.05 13.40
N ASP A 89 -11.91 4.19 14.41
CA ASP A 89 -12.32 4.46 15.79
C ASP A 89 -11.36 5.42 16.54
N LYS A 90 -10.30 5.92 15.89
CA LYS A 90 -9.27 6.77 16.48
C LYS A 90 -8.49 6.10 17.62
N LYS A 91 -8.48 4.77 17.65
CA LYS A 91 -7.67 3.96 18.57
C LYS A 91 -6.25 3.75 18.05
N ALA A 92 -6.07 3.89 16.73
CA ALA A 92 -4.77 3.90 16.07
C ALA A 92 -4.58 5.22 15.32
N ALA A 93 -3.33 5.72 15.32
CA ALA A 93 -3.00 7.03 14.78
C ALA A 93 -2.69 7.01 13.28
N MET A 94 -2.11 5.91 12.79
CA MET A 94 -1.64 5.80 11.41
C MET A 94 -2.10 4.48 10.79
N GLN A 95 -2.40 4.52 9.48
CA GLN A 95 -2.69 3.34 8.66
C GLN A 95 -2.02 3.51 7.30
N LEU A 96 -1.48 2.44 6.75
CA LEU A 96 -1.01 2.38 5.37
C LEU A 96 -1.98 1.52 4.57
N ASP A 97 -2.59 2.13 3.55
CA ASP A 97 -3.56 1.45 2.71
C ASP A 97 -3.54 2.06 1.29
N GLY A 98 -4.28 1.48 0.36
CA GLY A 98 -4.42 2.00 -0.98
C GLY A 98 -5.46 3.13 -1.10
N SER A 99 -5.41 3.88 -2.20
CA SER A 99 -6.34 4.98 -2.45
C SER A 99 -7.83 4.55 -2.46
N TRP A 100 -8.12 3.28 -2.70
CA TRP A 100 -9.48 2.72 -2.60
C TRP A 100 -10.05 2.78 -1.18
N TYR A 101 -9.20 2.83 -0.15
CA TYR A 101 -9.64 2.91 1.24
C TYR A 101 -10.21 4.29 1.59
N ALA A 102 -9.97 5.30 0.76
CA ALA A 102 -10.46 6.66 0.97
C ALA A 102 -11.98 6.72 1.22
N GLY A 103 -12.75 5.88 0.54
CA GLY A 103 -14.20 5.79 0.74
C GLY A 103 -14.66 5.28 2.12
N ASN A 104 -13.74 4.73 2.92
CA ASN A 104 -14.02 4.25 4.28
C ASN A 104 -13.71 5.29 5.37
N ILE A 105 -13.15 6.44 4.99
CA ILE A 105 -12.77 7.49 5.93
C ILE A 105 -13.93 8.46 6.10
N GLU A 106 -14.55 8.43 7.28
CA GLU A 106 -15.67 9.33 7.62
C GLU A 106 -15.19 10.68 8.18
N ASP A 107 -14.12 10.68 8.98
CA ASP A 107 -13.56 11.90 9.57
C ASP A 107 -12.53 12.55 8.63
N THR A 108 -13.01 13.08 7.53
CA THR A 108 -12.18 13.69 6.48
C THR A 108 -11.59 15.05 6.85
N ASP A 109 -12.07 15.67 7.92
CA ASP A 109 -11.55 16.96 8.41
C ASP A 109 -10.31 16.79 9.30
N ASN A 110 -10.18 15.63 9.97
CA ASN A 110 -9.08 15.33 10.88
C ASN A 110 -8.16 14.20 10.37
N THR A 111 -8.36 13.77 9.14
CA THR A 111 -7.51 12.75 8.49
C THR A 111 -6.76 13.40 7.33
N VAL A 112 -5.49 13.07 7.18
CA VAL A 112 -4.64 13.52 6.07
C VAL A 112 -3.80 12.37 5.55
N VAL A 113 -3.48 12.41 4.27
CA VAL A 113 -2.47 11.53 3.67
C VAL A 113 -1.13 12.25 3.74
N ILE A 114 -0.13 11.56 4.22
CA ILE A 114 1.24 12.05 4.31
C ILE A 114 2.18 11.16 3.50
N ALA A 115 3.34 11.67 3.15
CA ALA A 115 4.38 10.86 2.54
C ALA A 115 4.81 9.72 3.46
N PHE A 116 5.12 8.56 2.87
CA PHE A 116 5.67 7.45 3.65
C PHE A 116 6.94 7.93 4.36
N PRO A 117 7.08 7.65 5.66
CA PRO A 117 8.24 8.10 6.43
C PRO A 117 9.52 7.44 5.90
N GLY A 118 10.61 8.20 5.87
CA GLY A 118 11.89 7.69 5.44
C GLY A 118 12.40 6.55 6.33
N VAL A 119 13.21 5.66 5.76
CA VAL A 119 13.89 4.57 6.47
C VAL A 119 15.38 4.91 6.65
N PRO A 120 16.09 4.27 7.59
CA PRO A 120 17.55 4.42 7.71
C PRO A 120 18.23 4.09 6.38
N ASP A 121 19.24 4.89 6.01
CA ASP A 121 20.01 4.71 4.77
C ASP A 121 19.15 4.63 3.51
N GLN A 122 18.03 5.34 3.50
CA GLN A 122 17.07 5.38 2.39
C GLN A 122 17.75 5.64 1.04
N LYS A 123 17.39 4.84 0.03
CA LYS A 123 17.88 4.98 -1.34
C LYS A 123 16.83 5.55 -2.30
N ALA A 124 15.54 5.29 -2.09
CA ALA A 124 14.49 5.92 -2.90
C ALA A 124 14.31 7.40 -2.51
N GLU A 125 13.98 8.24 -3.46
CA GLU A 125 13.63 9.64 -3.18
C GLU A 125 12.35 9.71 -2.33
N ALA A 126 12.32 10.69 -1.40
CA ALA A 126 11.12 10.96 -0.62
C ALA A 126 9.94 11.27 -1.57
N GLY A 127 8.77 10.71 -1.28
CA GLY A 127 7.60 10.82 -2.16
C GLY A 127 7.52 9.76 -3.25
N SER A 128 8.44 8.78 -3.29
CA SER A 128 8.28 7.60 -4.14
C SER A 128 7.07 6.77 -3.70
N LEU A 129 6.24 6.35 -4.66
CA LEU A 129 5.00 5.62 -4.43
C LEU A 129 5.07 4.21 -5.01
N VAL A 130 4.48 3.27 -4.29
CA VAL A 130 4.04 2.00 -4.87
C VAL A 130 2.65 2.21 -5.43
N GLY A 131 2.48 2.00 -6.71
CA GLY A 131 1.23 2.23 -7.41
C GLY A 131 1.16 1.43 -8.70
N GLY A 132 -0.02 1.36 -9.27
CA GLY A 132 -0.25 0.62 -10.50
C GLY A 132 -1.73 0.42 -10.74
N ILE A 133 -2.07 -0.32 -11.79
CA ILE A 133 -3.44 -0.70 -12.07
C ILE A 133 -3.80 -1.87 -11.13
N SER A 134 -4.42 -1.56 -10.00
CA SER A 134 -4.88 -2.58 -9.05
C SER A 134 -6.21 -3.21 -9.50
N SER A 135 -7.02 -2.45 -10.22
CA SER A 135 -8.29 -2.94 -10.76
C SER A 135 -8.60 -2.30 -12.10
N GLY A 136 -9.38 -2.99 -12.93
CA GLY A 136 -9.76 -2.51 -14.24
C GLY A 136 -10.99 -3.22 -14.76
N PHE A 137 -11.56 -2.69 -15.83
CA PHE A 137 -12.70 -3.33 -16.51
C PHE A 137 -12.19 -4.26 -17.60
N TYR A 138 -12.58 -5.53 -17.52
CA TYR A 138 -12.22 -6.56 -18.48
C TYR A 138 -13.48 -7.08 -19.16
N ILE A 139 -13.45 -7.18 -20.50
CA ILE A 139 -14.50 -7.84 -21.25
C ILE A 139 -14.13 -9.33 -21.37
N THR A 140 -14.99 -10.21 -20.85
CA THR A 140 -14.75 -11.65 -20.95
C THR A 140 -14.80 -12.10 -22.40
N LYS A 141 -14.04 -13.14 -22.76
CA LYS A 141 -14.07 -13.76 -24.09
C LYS A 141 -15.50 -14.12 -24.52
N LYS A 142 -16.29 -14.69 -23.61
CA LYS A 142 -17.70 -15.04 -23.86
C LYS A 142 -18.57 -13.83 -24.23
N ALA A 143 -18.37 -12.69 -23.56
CA ALA A 143 -19.12 -11.47 -23.90
C ALA A 143 -18.61 -10.84 -25.20
N TRP A 144 -17.32 -10.96 -25.50
CA TRP A 144 -16.72 -10.45 -26.74
C TRP A 144 -17.16 -11.25 -27.98
N GLU A 145 -17.30 -12.56 -27.87
CA GLU A 145 -17.72 -13.45 -28.96
C GLU A 145 -19.23 -13.42 -29.21
N ASP A 146 -20.04 -12.90 -28.27
CA ASP A 146 -21.47 -12.78 -28.38
C ASP A 146 -21.83 -11.37 -28.93
N PRO A 147 -22.33 -11.27 -30.20
CA PRO A 147 -22.63 -9.96 -30.80
C PRO A 147 -23.64 -9.13 -30.01
N ASP A 148 -24.62 -9.79 -29.36
CA ASP A 148 -25.67 -9.10 -28.61
C ASP A 148 -25.14 -8.50 -27.28
N LYS A 149 -24.06 -9.04 -26.75
CA LYS A 149 -23.42 -8.60 -25.50
C LYS A 149 -22.21 -7.70 -25.73
N ARG A 150 -21.50 -7.89 -26.84
CA ARG A 150 -20.25 -7.15 -27.12
C ARG A 150 -20.44 -5.65 -27.05
N ASP A 151 -21.42 -5.12 -27.78
CA ASP A 151 -21.68 -3.69 -27.84
C ASP A 151 -22.06 -3.11 -26.48
N ALA A 152 -22.85 -3.84 -25.70
CA ALA A 152 -23.23 -3.43 -24.35
C ALA A 152 -21.99 -3.43 -23.42
N ALA A 153 -21.16 -4.46 -23.49
CA ALA A 153 -19.93 -4.56 -22.67
C ALA A 153 -18.93 -3.44 -23.02
N VAL A 154 -18.73 -3.16 -24.30
CA VAL A 154 -17.88 -2.04 -24.73
C VAL A 154 -18.43 -0.71 -24.24
N LYS A 155 -19.72 -0.44 -24.39
CA LYS A 155 -20.35 0.79 -23.91
C LYS A 155 -20.22 0.93 -22.39
N PHE A 156 -20.36 -0.16 -21.64
CA PHE A 156 -20.17 -0.16 -20.21
C PHE A 156 -18.73 0.25 -19.83
N VAL A 157 -17.71 -0.39 -20.41
CA VAL A 157 -16.32 -0.02 -20.17
C VAL A 157 -16.07 1.44 -20.52
N MET A 158 -16.50 1.88 -21.71
CA MET A 158 -16.33 3.26 -22.14
C MET A 158 -17.00 4.27 -21.20
N ALA A 159 -18.18 3.97 -20.68
CA ALA A 159 -18.91 4.85 -19.76
C ALA A 159 -18.16 5.05 -18.42
N HIS A 160 -17.36 4.05 -18.00
CA HIS A 160 -16.59 4.11 -16.75
C HIS A 160 -15.17 4.63 -16.93
N THR A 161 -14.61 4.52 -18.15
CA THR A 161 -13.22 4.91 -18.44
C THR A 161 -13.11 6.24 -19.19
N CYS A 162 -14.25 6.85 -19.61
CA CYS A 162 -14.25 8.19 -20.18
C CYS A 162 -14.04 9.26 -19.09
N GLN A 163 -13.70 10.48 -19.50
CA GLN A 163 -13.49 11.63 -18.61
C GLN A 163 -14.58 11.75 -17.53
N ALA A 164 -15.87 11.74 -17.93
CA ALA A 164 -16.97 11.88 -17.00
C ALA A 164 -17.15 10.66 -16.07
N GLY A 165 -16.80 9.46 -16.54
CA GLY A 165 -16.84 8.23 -15.73
C GLY A 165 -15.78 8.24 -14.64
N VAL A 166 -14.55 8.57 -15.01
CA VAL A 166 -13.41 8.68 -14.09
C VAL A 166 -13.66 9.80 -13.06
N GLN A 167 -14.17 10.95 -13.49
CA GLN A 167 -14.50 12.07 -12.60
C GLN A 167 -15.53 11.64 -11.54
N ARG A 168 -16.64 10.99 -11.96
CA ARG A 168 -17.67 10.49 -11.01
C ARG A 168 -17.11 9.44 -10.05
N TYR A 169 -16.24 8.55 -10.54
CA TYR A 169 -15.63 7.54 -9.69
C TYR A 169 -14.75 8.18 -8.62
N TRP A 170 -13.92 9.15 -9.01
CA TRP A 170 -13.08 9.90 -8.09
C TRP A 170 -13.91 10.69 -7.06
N GLU A 171 -14.94 11.40 -7.49
CA GLU A 171 -15.84 12.13 -6.59
C GLU A 171 -16.53 11.22 -5.56
N ALA A 172 -16.88 10.00 -5.96
CA ALA A 172 -17.57 9.04 -5.10
C ALA A 172 -16.67 8.31 -4.12
N THR A 173 -15.40 8.08 -4.48
CA THR A 173 -14.52 7.17 -3.75
C THR A 173 -13.21 7.81 -3.26
N GLY A 174 -12.82 8.96 -3.80
CA GLY A 174 -11.49 9.54 -3.59
C GLY A 174 -10.35 8.73 -4.21
N ALA A 175 -10.65 7.59 -4.87
CA ALA A 175 -9.63 6.71 -5.43
C ALA A 175 -8.97 7.32 -6.67
N VAL A 176 -7.64 7.25 -6.73
CA VAL A 176 -6.86 7.76 -7.84
C VAL A 176 -7.01 6.86 -9.06
N SER A 177 -7.30 7.44 -10.23
CA SER A 177 -7.39 6.72 -11.49
C SER A 177 -6.07 6.75 -12.24
N GLN A 178 -5.70 5.61 -12.85
CA GLN A 178 -4.57 5.50 -13.79
C GLN A 178 -4.99 5.79 -15.23
N ALA A 179 -6.26 6.13 -15.49
CA ALA A 179 -6.69 6.55 -16.81
C ALA A 179 -6.01 7.87 -17.19
N ALA A 180 -5.66 8.03 -18.47
CA ALA A 180 -5.06 9.26 -18.99
C ALA A 180 -6.11 10.38 -19.13
N VAL A 181 -6.75 10.73 -18.02
CA VAL A 181 -7.76 11.78 -17.92
C VAL A 181 -7.48 12.65 -16.71
N GLU A 182 -7.62 13.94 -16.85
CA GLU A 182 -7.49 14.87 -15.74
C GLU A 182 -8.75 14.83 -14.86
N VAL A 183 -8.53 14.75 -13.55
CA VAL A 183 -9.61 14.86 -12.56
C VAL A 183 -9.63 16.28 -12.02
N THR A 184 -10.78 16.91 -12.05
CA THR A 184 -10.94 18.26 -11.53
C THR A 184 -11.24 18.20 -10.04
N PRO A 185 -10.43 18.83 -9.16
CA PRO A 185 -10.73 18.93 -7.75
C PRO A 185 -12.11 19.53 -7.51
N VAL A 186 -12.86 18.98 -6.56
CA VAL A 186 -14.17 19.50 -6.18
C VAL A 186 -13.96 20.77 -5.34
N GLU A 187 -14.72 21.83 -5.65
CA GLU A 187 -14.71 23.03 -4.83
C GLU A 187 -15.17 22.69 -3.40
N GLY A 188 -14.39 23.11 -2.39
CA GLY A 188 -14.65 22.75 -1.00
C GLY A 188 -14.18 21.34 -0.61
N ALA A 189 -13.24 20.75 -1.35
CA ALA A 189 -12.63 19.47 -1.00
C ALA A 189 -12.12 19.49 0.45
N THR A 190 -12.36 18.37 1.17
CA THR A 190 -11.90 18.19 2.55
C THR A 190 -10.37 18.15 2.65
N PRO A 191 -9.77 18.42 3.83
CA PRO A 191 -8.34 18.27 4.04
C PRO A 191 -7.80 16.91 3.60
N PHE A 192 -8.57 15.85 3.83
CA PHE A 192 -8.23 14.51 3.38
C PHE A 192 -8.13 14.41 1.85
N ALA A 193 -9.16 14.86 1.12
CA ALA A 193 -9.16 14.81 -0.34
C ALA A 193 -8.05 15.69 -0.95
N GLN A 194 -7.78 16.85 -0.35
CA GLN A 194 -6.67 17.72 -0.74
C GLN A 194 -5.32 17.03 -0.55
N SER A 195 -5.10 16.37 0.58
CA SER A 195 -3.85 15.66 0.87
C SER A 195 -3.60 14.48 -0.07
N ILE A 196 -4.65 13.74 -0.50
CA ILE A 196 -4.51 12.69 -1.53
C ILE A 196 -4.02 13.29 -2.84
N ALA A 197 -4.65 14.36 -3.30
CA ALA A 197 -4.31 15.01 -4.55
C ALA A 197 -2.88 15.56 -4.52
N GLU A 198 -2.50 16.23 -3.43
CA GLU A 198 -1.16 16.76 -3.23
C GLU A 198 -0.11 15.66 -3.18
N TYR A 199 -0.34 14.59 -2.41
CA TYR A 199 0.59 13.47 -2.30
C TYR A 199 0.82 12.79 -3.65
N THR A 200 -0.24 12.60 -4.44
CA THR A 200 -0.14 11.94 -5.74
C THR A 200 0.54 12.83 -6.77
N SER A 201 0.24 14.14 -6.79
CA SER A 201 0.82 15.08 -7.76
C SER A 201 2.31 15.35 -7.51
N ASN A 202 2.76 15.22 -6.26
CA ASN A 202 4.14 15.41 -5.85
C ASN A 202 4.98 14.12 -5.85
N ALA A 203 4.45 13.01 -6.37
CA ALA A 203 5.17 11.75 -6.44
C ALA A 203 6.47 11.90 -7.26
N THR A 204 7.60 11.51 -6.66
CA THR A 204 8.93 11.55 -7.31
C THR A 204 9.16 10.34 -8.19
N ALA A 205 8.54 9.22 -7.86
CA ALA A 205 8.47 8.00 -8.67
C ALA A 205 7.18 7.25 -8.35
N ILE A 206 6.63 6.54 -9.33
CA ILE A 206 5.53 5.60 -9.14
C ILE A 206 5.96 4.26 -9.73
N VAL A 207 6.06 3.24 -8.88
CA VAL A 207 6.54 1.90 -9.26
C VAL A 207 5.47 0.85 -9.02
N ALA A 208 5.41 -0.16 -9.90
CA ALA A 208 4.48 -1.27 -9.73
C ALA A 208 4.83 -2.11 -8.50
N PRO A 209 3.85 -2.66 -7.78
CA PRO A 209 4.10 -3.50 -6.61
C PRO A 209 4.84 -4.78 -6.99
N THR A 210 5.59 -5.31 -6.03
CA THR A 210 6.41 -6.52 -6.21
C THR A 210 5.58 -7.75 -6.53
N ASP A 211 4.37 -7.85 -5.98
CA ASP A 211 3.42 -8.93 -6.24
C ASP A 211 3.12 -9.13 -7.73
N SER A 212 3.11 -8.03 -8.50
CA SER A 212 2.89 -8.07 -9.95
C SER A 212 4.07 -8.70 -10.73
N ARG A 213 5.25 -8.79 -10.10
CA ARG A 213 6.49 -9.31 -10.73
C ARG A 213 6.87 -10.70 -10.27
N ILE A 214 6.69 -11.01 -8.98
CA ILE A 214 7.08 -12.30 -8.42
C ILE A 214 5.89 -13.20 -8.02
N GLY A 215 4.65 -12.73 -8.22
CA GLY A 215 3.44 -13.53 -8.12
C GLY A 215 3.30 -14.31 -6.82
N ASP A 216 3.22 -15.64 -6.89
CA ASP A 216 3.02 -16.50 -5.72
C ASP A 216 4.19 -16.46 -4.72
N ALA A 217 5.39 -16.12 -5.15
CA ALA A 217 6.52 -15.91 -4.26
C ALA A 217 6.25 -14.76 -3.26
N TYR A 218 5.55 -13.73 -3.71
CA TYR A 218 5.17 -12.63 -2.83
C TYR A 218 4.22 -13.07 -1.70
N LYS A 219 3.30 -13.99 -1.98
CA LYS A 219 2.40 -14.55 -0.95
C LYS A 219 3.16 -15.27 0.16
N THR A 220 4.22 -16.01 -0.20
CA THR A 220 5.12 -16.64 0.78
C THR A 220 5.79 -15.58 1.64
N LEU A 221 6.32 -14.51 1.03
CA LEU A 221 6.93 -13.42 1.77
C LEU A 221 5.96 -12.77 2.77
N VAL A 222 4.72 -12.50 2.35
CA VAL A 222 3.67 -11.95 3.22
C VAL A 222 3.43 -12.81 4.45
N VAL A 223 3.36 -14.14 4.29
CA VAL A 223 3.12 -15.10 5.38
C VAL A 223 4.29 -15.13 6.38
N GLU A 224 5.53 -14.94 5.91
CA GLU A 224 6.71 -15.03 6.76
C GLU A 224 7.01 -13.75 7.56
N ILE A 225 6.35 -12.61 7.25
CA ILE A 225 6.61 -11.33 7.92
C ILE A 225 6.39 -11.37 9.44
N ALA A 226 5.39 -12.10 9.93
CA ALA A 226 5.21 -12.26 11.36
C ALA A 226 6.43 -12.89 12.04
N LYS A 227 7.05 -13.89 11.41
CA LYS A 227 8.30 -14.52 11.91
C LYS A 227 9.50 -13.58 11.82
N VAL A 228 9.60 -12.82 10.73
CA VAL A 228 10.66 -11.81 10.57
C VAL A 228 10.55 -10.75 11.67
N SER A 229 9.33 -10.25 11.92
CA SER A 229 9.09 -9.22 12.93
C SER A 229 9.40 -9.66 14.36
N THR A 230 9.29 -10.96 14.65
CA THR A 230 9.68 -11.53 15.97
C THR A 230 11.14 -11.95 16.05
N GLY A 231 11.86 -11.98 14.91
CA GLY A 231 13.21 -12.51 14.82
C GLY A 231 13.27 -14.05 14.78
N ALA A 232 12.15 -14.73 14.63
CA ALA A 232 12.10 -16.19 14.47
C ALA A 232 12.63 -16.67 13.10
N MET A 233 12.66 -15.77 12.13
CA MET A 233 13.25 -15.98 10.80
C MET A 233 14.03 -14.72 10.41
N SER A 234 15.14 -14.86 9.70
CA SER A 234 15.84 -13.71 9.15
C SER A 234 15.08 -13.16 7.93
N ALA A 235 15.18 -11.86 7.66
CA ALA A 235 14.62 -11.26 6.47
C ALA A 235 15.24 -11.87 5.19
N GLU A 236 16.52 -12.17 5.22
CA GLU A 236 17.24 -12.82 4.12
C GLU A 236 16.69 -14.22 3.81
N ASP A 237 16.44 -15.05 4.84
CA ASP A 237 15.88 -16.39 4.66
C ASP A 237 14.44 -16.31 4.10
N ALA A 238 13.61 -15.40 4.62
CA ALA A 238 12.24 -15.20 4.14
C ALA A 238 12.21 -14.82 2.65
N ILE A 239 13.08 -13.91 2.22
CA ILE A 239 13.18 -13.50 0.82
C ILE A 239 13.69 -14.66 -0.04
N ASN A 240 14.76 -15.34 0.37
CA ASN A 240 15.33 -16.45 -0.39
C ASN A 240 14.34 -17.62 -0.52
N GLU A 241 13.58 -17.94 0.53
CA GLU A 241 12.51 -18.94 0.47
C GLU A 241 11.45 -18.55 -0.57
N ALA A 242 10.97 -17.30 -0.53
CA ALA A 242 10.01 -16.79 -1.50
C ALA A 242 10.55 -16.87 -2.93
N LEU A 243 11.80 -16.46 -3.17
CA LEU A 243 12.41 -16.45 -4.50
C LEU A 243 12.60 -17.85 -5.12
N THR A 244 12.62 -18.91 -4.32
CA THR A 244 12.63 -20.28 -4.88
C THR A 244 11.43 -20.59 -5.77
N LEU A 245 10.30 -19.90 -5.55
CA LEU A 245 9.08 -20.04 -6.35
C LEU A 245 9.10 -19.27 -7.68
N VAL A 246 9.94 -18.24 -7.77
CA VAL A 246 10.11 -17.45 -9.02
C VAL A 246 10.90 -18.23 -10.06
N GLN A 247 11.76 -19.14 -9.61
CA GLN A 247 12.71 -19.87 -10.47
C GLN A 247 12.11 -21.18 -11.04
N GLN A 248 10.89 -21.51 -10.70
CA GLN A 248 10.17 -22.69 -11.22
C GLN A 248 9.27 -22.30 -12.41
#